data_8eed74d9b49b6021eb239463c941b3a9
#
_entry.id   8eed74d9b49b6021eb239463c941b3a9
#
_cell.length_a   1.000
_cell.length_b   1.000
_cell.length_c   1.000
_cell.angle_alpha   90.00
_cell.angle_beta   90.00
_cell.angle_gamma   90.00
#
_symmetry.space_group_name_H-M   'P 1'
#
loop_
_entity.id
_entity.type
_entity.pdbx_description
1 polymer ?
#
loop_
_entity_poly.entity_id
_entity_poly.type
_entity_poly.pdbx_seq_one_letter_code
_entity_poly.pdbx_strand_id
1 'polypeptide(L)'
;HMAWVITAFIMTSTITMPIYGKLGDMYGRKPLFIVAITLFIIGSAAGGAAQEMNQLIAARVVQGLGGGGLILLSQATIADVVPARERGRYMGAMGGVFAFSSVAGPLLGGWLTAGPGWRWTLWMNVPLGLLALIMVLLLLRLPTCSRGGNGRIDVTGMMLLAVTTSAAVLLSTW
;
A
#
# COMPACT_ATOMS: atom_id res chain seq x y z
N HIS A 1 -7.51 19.52 11.09
CA HIS A 1 -8.21 18.41 10.39
C HIS A 1 -7.46 17.88 9.17
N MET A 2 -6.66 18.70 8.46
CA MET A 2 -5.87 18.20 7.30
C MET A 2 -4.80 17.17 7.69
N ALA A 3 -4.17 17.31 8.85
CA ALA A 3 -3.19 16.34 9.34
C ALA A 3 -3.79 14.94 9.44
N TRP A 4 -5.04 14.81 9.86
CA TRP A 4 -5.73 13.51 10.01
C TRP A 4 -5.88 12.74 8.70
N VAL A 5 -5.95 13.42 7.56
CA VAL A 5 -6.03 12.77 6.23
C VAL A 5 -4.75 11.99 5.91
N ILE A 6 -3.60 12.57 6.28
CA ILE A 6 -2.28 11.94 6.08
C ILE A 6 -2.04 10.89 7.16
N THR A 7 -2.31 11.23 8.42
CA THR A 7 -2.12 10.34 9.58
C THR A 7 -2.96 9.07 9.44
N ALA A 8 -4.23 9.18 9.04
CA ALA A 8 -5.11 8.02 8.83
C ALA A 8 -4.53 7.05 7.79
N PHE A 9 -4.02 7.55 6.67
CA PHE A 9 -3.38 6.72 5.64
C PHE A 9 -2.12 6.04 6.16
N ILE A 10 -1.20 6.80 6.77
CA ILE A 10 0.09 6.27 7.28
C ILE A 10 -0.17 5.23 8.38
N MET A 11 -1.02 5.55 9.34
CA MET A 11 -1.35 4.67 10.44
C MET A 11 -1.95 3.35 9.94
N THR A 12 -2.94 3.43 9.07
CA THR A 12 -3.60 2.24 8.52
C THR A 12 -2.63 1.40 7.69
N SER A 13 -1.80 2.02 6.84
CA SER A 13 -0.83 1.28 6.02
C SER A 13 0.23 0.60 6.88
N THR A 14 0.70 1.24 7.95
CA THR A 14 1.70 0.66 8.85
C THR A 14 1.14 -0.53 9.65
N ILE A 15 -0.10 -0.40 10.16
CA ILE A 15 -0.78 -1.50 10.86
C ILE A 15 -1.01 -2.70 9.94
N THR A 16 -1.31 -2.44 8.67
CA THR A 16 -1.69 -3.48 7.72
C THR A 16 -0.48 -4.26 7.18
N MET A 17 0.72 -3.67 7.18
CA MET A 17 1.94 -4.32 6.69
C MET A 17 2.19 -5.72 7.29
N PRO A 18 2.23 -5.90 8.63
CA PRO A 18 2.48 -7.23 9.22
C PRO A 18 1.38 -8.24 8.87
N ILE A 19 0.14 -7.76 8.75
CA ILE A 19 -1.02 -8.59 8.39
C ILE A 19 -0.84 -9.16 6.98
N TYR A 20 -0.49 -8.34 6.00
CA TYR A 20 -0.23 -8.79 4.64
C TYR A 20 0.99 -9.73 4.55
N GLY A 21 2.03 -9.50 5.36
CA GLY A 21 3.17 -10.40 5.44
C GLY A 21 2.74 -11.81 5.80
N LYS A 22 2.03 -11.95 6.90
CA LYS A 22 1.55 -13.25 7.40
C LYS A 22 0.53 -13.91 6.47
N LEU A 23 -0.46 -13.15 6.01
CA LEU A 23 -1.46 -13.65 5.07
C LEU A 23 -0.82 -14.06 3.73
N GLY A 24 0.22 -13.32 3.29
CA GLY A 24 0.97 -13.65 2.08
C GLY A 24 1.67 -15.00 2.13
N ASP A 25 2.20 -15.33 3.30
CA ASP A 25 2.84 -16.63 3.54
C ASP A 25 1.81 -17.77 3.63
N MET A 26 0.58 -17.51 4.09
CA MET A 26 -0.49 -18.53 4.25
C MET A 26 -1.29 -18.77 2.98
N TYR A 27 -1.77 -17.71 2.35
CA TYR A 27 -2.70 -17.77 1.21
C TYR A 27 -2.04 -17.57 -0.15
N GLY A 28 -0.74 -17.28 -0.15
CA GLY A 28 0.00 -16.90 -1.35
C GLY A 28 -0.07 -15.40 -1.63
N ARG A 29 0.93 -14.89 -2.33
CA ARG A 29 1.12 -13.44 -2.50
C ARG A 29 0.24 -12.84 -3.58
N LYS A 30 -0.06 -13.60 -4.67
CA LYS A 30 -0.85 -13.09 -5.80
C LYS A 30 -2.27 -12.65 -5.41
N PRO A 31 -3.10 -13.47 -4.72
CA PRO A 31 -4.45 -13.04 -4.34
C PRO A 31 -4.44 -11.83 -3.42
N LEU A 32 -3.48 -11.76 -2.50
CA LEU A 32 -3.36 -10.61 -1.62
C LEU A 32 -2.90 -9.34 -2.34
N PHE A 33 -2.05 -9.48 -3.36
CA PHE A 33 -1.67 -8.37 -4.22
C PHE A 33 -2.89 -7.79 -4.94
N ILE A 34 -3.75 -8.64 -5.48
CA ILE A 34 -5.01 -8.23 -6.14
C ILE A 34 -5.91 -7.50 -5.15
N VAL A 35 -6.10 -8.05 -3.94
CA VAL A 35 -6.91 -7.43 -2.88
C VAL A 35 -6.33 -6.06 -2.49
N ALA A 36 -5.02 -5.97 -2.27
CA ALA A 36 -4.35 -4.73 -1.89
C ALA A 36 -4.51 -3.64 -2.96
N ILE A 37 -4.29 -3.96 -4.25
CA ILE A 37 -4.49 -3.02 -5.35
C ILE A 37 -5.95 -2.59 -5.45
N THR A 38 -6.89 -3.52 -5.32
CA THR A 38 -8.33 -3.23 -5.41
C THR A 38 -8.77 -2.30 -4.29
N LEU A 39 -8.36 -2.56 -3.05
CA LEU A 39 -8.63 -1.68 -1.91
C LEU A 39 -8.02 -0.29 -2.10
N PHE A 40 -6.80 -0.22 -2.64
CA PHE A 40 -6.14 1.04 -2.93
C PHE A 40 -6.90 1.86 -3.98
N ILE A 41 -7.36 1.21 -5.07
CA ILE A 41 -8.16 1.87 -6.12
C ILE A 41 -9.49 2.35 -5.56
N ILE A 42 -10.21 1.51 -4.81
CA ILE A 42 -11.51 1.86 -4.21
C ILE A 42 -11.34 3.05 -3.25
N GLY A 43 -10.32 3.02 -2.38
CA GLY A 43 -10.02 4.11 -1.47
C GLY A 43 -9.67 5.41 -2.21
N SER A 44 -8.91 5.32 -3.31
CA SER A 44 -8.55 6.47 -4.14
C SER A 44 -9.78 7.07 -4.83
N ALA A 45 -10.64 6.24 -5.43
CA ALA A 45 -11.85 6.67 -6.10
C ALA A 45 -12.85 7.30 -5.10
N ALA A 46 -13.06 6.65 -3.95
CA ALA A 46 -13.92 7.16 -2.88
C ALA A 46 -13.41 8.50 -2.34
N GLY A 47 -12.09 8.64 -2.15
CA GLY A 47 -11.48 9.89 -1.71
C GLY A 47 -11.60 11.02 -2.73
N GLY A 48 -11.47 10.70 -4.03
CA GLY A 48 -11.68 11.66 -5.12
C GLY A 48 -13.14 12.13 -5.23
N ALA A 49 -14.10 11.27 -4.87
CA ALA A 49 -15.53 11.57 -4.84
C ALA A 49 -16.01 12.18 -3.51
N ALA A 50 -15.19 12.23 -2.46
CA ALA A 50 -15.55 12.73 -1.14
C ALA A 50 -16.01 14.19 -1.18
N GLN A 51 -17.13 14.46 -0.53
CA GLN A 51 -17.69 15.81 -0.41
C GLN A 51 -17.42 16.41 0.98
N GLU A 52 -17.23 15.56 1.98
CA GLU A 52 -16.98 15.93 3.37
C GLU A 52 -15.62 15.42 3.85
N MET A 53 -15.05 16.10 4.86
CA MET A 53 -13.77 15.72 5.45
C MET A 53 -13.79 14.31 6.05
N ASN A 54 -14.88 13.92 6.69
CA ASN A 54 -15.01 12.59 7.29
C ASN A 54 -15.02 11.49 6.24
N GLN A 55 -15.67 11.71 5.09
CA GLN A 55 -15.64 10.78 3.96
C GLN A 55 -14.22 10.64 3.39
N LEU A 56 -13.49 11.76 3.30
CA LEU A 56 -12.10 11.75 2.85
C LEU A 56 -11.21 10.96 3.81
N ILE A 57 -11.34 11.14 5.11
CA ILE A 57 -10.59 10.39 6.11
C ILE A 57 -10.91 8.89 6.02
N ALA A 58 -12.20 8.52 5.91
CA ALA A 58 -12.61 7.13 5.75
C ALA A 58 -12.03 6.51 4.47
N ALA A 59 -12.06 7.23 3.36
CA ALA A 59 -11.48 6.80 2.10
C ALA A 59 -9.94 6.61 2.22
N ARG A 60 -9.25 7.45 2.98
CA ARG A 60 -7.82 7.33 3.26
C ARG A 60 -7.49 6.12 4.12
N VAL A 61 -8.35 5.76 5.05
CA VAL A 61 -8.22 4.50 5.81
C VAL A 61 -8.29 3.31 4.86
N VAL A 62 -9.30 3.25 3.99
CA VAL A 62 -9.42 2.18 2.99
C VAL A 62 -8.24 2.14 2.04
N GLN A 63 -7.77 3.30 1.56
CA GLN A 63 -6.60 3.41 0.72
C GLN A 63 -5.33 2.94 1.44
N GLY A 64 -5.18 3.25 2.73
CA GLY A 64 -4.08 2.80 3.57
C GLY A 64 -4.07 1.28 3.77
N LEU A 65 -5.25 0.65 3.91
CA LEU A 65 -5.36 -0.82 3.95
C LEU A 65 -4.73 -1.47 2.71
N GLY A 66 -4.98 -0.92 1.53
CA GLY A 66 -4.33 -1.40 0.30
C GLY A 66 -2.85 -1.03 0.22
N GLY A 67 -2.52 0.25 0.49
CA GLY A 67 -1.18 0.82 0.33
C GLY A 67 -0.09 0.11 1.13
N GLY A 68 -0.39 -0.25 2.39
CA GLY A 68 0.54 -0.99 3.25
C GLY A 68 0.91 -2.36 2.69
N GLY A 69 -0.05 -3.05 2.07
CA GLY A 69 0.19 -4.35 1.43
C GLY A 69 1.05 -4.24 0.17
N LEU A 70 0.89 -3.19 -0.63
CA LEU A 70 1.57 -3.08 -1.93
C LEU A 70 3.09 -3.06 -1.81
N ILE A 71 3.64 -2.26 -0.91
CA ILE A 71 5.09 -2.15 -0.72
C ILE A 71 5.66 -3.48 -0.22
N LEU A 72 5.06 -4.05 0.82
CA LEU A 72 5.52 -5.29 1.42
C LEU A 72 5.43 -6.47 0.44
N LEU A 73 4.28 -6.63 -0.23
CA LEU A 73 4.06 -7.71 -1.18
C LEU A 73 4.98 -7.60 -2.40
N SER A 74 5.31 -6.38 -2.85
CA SER A 74 6.27 -6.17 -3.94
C SER A 74 7.65 -6.68 -3.56
N GLN A 75 8.16 -6.28 -2.39
CA GLN A 75 9.47 -6.72 -1.89
C GLN A 75 9.50 -8.23 -1.66
N ALA A 76 8.44 -8.76 -1.07
CA ALA A 76 8.30 -10.16 -0.79
C ALA A 76 8.22 -11.01 -2.07
N THR A 77 7.52 -10.53 -3.10
CA THR A 77 7.45 -11.19 -4.42
C THR A 77 8.81 -11.23 -5.09
N ILE A 78 9.59 -10.14 -5.03
CA ILE A 78 10.96 -10.12 -5.54
C ILE A 78 11.82 -11.17 -4.81
N ALA A 79 11.67 -11.26 -3.49
CA ALA A 79 12.41 -12.22 -2.69
C ALA A 79 12.08 -13.69 -3.05
N ASP A 80 10.86 -13.97 -3.53
CA ASP A 80 10.45 -15.33 -3.91
C ASP A 80 10.85 -15.71 -5.33
N VAL A 81 10.81 -14.74 -6.27
CA VAL A 81 11.01 -15.01 -7.69
C VAL A 81 12.47 -14.84 -8.10
N VAL A 82 13.20 -13.93 -7.42
CA VAL A 82 14.55 -13.55 -7.81
C VAL A 82 15.59 -14.26 -6.93
N PRO A 83 16.60 -14.92 -7.55
CA PRO A 83 17.72 -15.49 -6.81
C PRO A 83 18.42 -14.47 -5.92
N ALA A 84 18.93 -14.88 -4.77
CA ALA A 84 19.54 -14.00 -3.77
C ALA A 84 20.65 -13.09 -4.36
N ARG A 85 21.35 -13.58 -5.36
CA ARG A 85 22.45 -12.91 -6.04
C ARG A 85 22.01 -11.68 -6.85
N GLU A 86 20.78 -11.68 -7.34
CA GLU A 86 20.22 -10.61 -8.21
C GLU A 86 19.24 -9.70 -7.47
N ARG A 87 18.85 -10.04 -6.25
CA ARG A 87 17.86 -9.25 -5.44
C ARG A 87 18.29 -7.81 -5.29
N GLY A 88 19.59 -7.55 -5.10
CA GLY A 88 20.13 -6.21 -4.96
C GLY A 88 19.84 -5.29 -6.17
N ARG A 89 19.86 -5.84 -7.38
CA ARG A 89 19.54 -5.09 -8.60
C ARG A 89 18.07 -4.67 -8.63
N TYR A 90 17.16 -5.58 -8.30
CA TYR A 90 15.72 -5.29 -8.27
C TYR A 90 15.33 -4.38 -7.12
N MET A 91 15.92 -4.57 -5.94
CA MET A 91 15.73 -3.66 -4.80
C MET A 91 16.29 -2.26 -5.09
N GLY A 92 17.43 -2.17 -5.81
CA GLY A 92 17.97 -0.90 -6.28
C GLY A 92 17.03 -0.20 -7.28
N ALA A 93 16.42 -0.94 -8.19
CA ALA A 93 15.43 -0.39 -9.12
C ALA A 93 14.19 0.14 -8.37
N MET A 94 13.70 -0.59 -7.37
CA MET A 94 12.60 -0.11 -6.49
C MET A 94 13.01 1.17 -5.75
N GLY A 95 14.23 1.22 -5.21
CA GLY A 95 14.77 2.41 -4.57
C GLY A 95 14.83 3.61 -5.53
N GLY A 96 15.22 3.38 -6.78
CA GLY A 96 15.21 4.38 -7.85
C GLY A 96 13.81 4.91 -8.16
N VAL A 97 12.82 4.03 -8.26
CA VAL A 97 11.41 4.44 -8.43
C VAL A 97 10.93 5.25 -7.22
N PHE A 98 11.31 4.86 -6.00
CA PHE A 98 10.96 5.58 -4.79
C PHE A 98 11.59 6.99 -4.75
N ALA A 99 12.87 7.09 -5.11
CA ALA A 99 13.59 8.37 -5.21
C ALA A 99 12.97 9.28 -6.29
N PHE A 100 12.64 8.73 -7.46
CA PHE A 100 11.95 9.48 -8.50
C PHE A 100 10.57 9.96 -8.03
N SER A 101 9.79 9.09 -7.40
CA SER A 101 8.45 9.41 -6.91
C SER A 101 8.46 10.46 -5.80
N SER A 102 9.49 10.51 -4.97
CA SER A 102 9.62 11.52 -3.91
C SER A 102 9.83 12.93 -4.45
N VAL A 103 10.40 13.06 -5.65
CA VAL A 103 10.55 14.36 -6.35
C VAL A 103 9.34 14.65 -7.24
N ALA A 104 8.92 13.66 -8.02
CA ALA A 104 7.78 13.80 -8.94
C ALA A 104 6.44 14.00 -8.21
N GLY A 105 6.27 13.37 -7.04
CA GLY A 105 5.05 13.45 -6.23
C GLY A 105 4.65 14.88 -5.87
N PRO A 106 5.48 15.65 -5.16
CA PRO A 106 5.19 17.04 -4.83
C PRO A 106 4.99 17.94 -6.06
N LEU A 107 5.76 17.72 -7.14
CA LEU A 107 5.62 18.50 -8.37
C LEU A 107 4.27 18.24 -9.05
N LEU A 108 3.91 16.98 -9.25
CA LEU A 108 2.62 16.60 -9.83
C LEU A 108 1.45 16.98 -8.92
N GLY A 109 1.59 16.75 -7.62
CA GLY A 109 0.58 17.13 -6.63
C GLY A 109 0.34 18.64 -6.60
N GLY A 110 1.41 19.43 -6.62
CA GLY A 110 1.33 20.90 -6.68
C GLY A 110 0.68 21.38 -7.98
N TRP A 111 1.08 20.83 -9.11
CA TRP A 111 0.50 21.18 -10.42
C TRP A 111 -0.99 20.82 -10.50
N LEU A 112 -1.37 19.61 -10.05
CA LEU A 112 -2.76 19.17 -10.03
C LEU A 112 -3.63 19.99 -9.07
N THR A 113 -3.09 20.38 -7.91
CA THR A 113 -3.85 21.17 -6.94
C THR A 113 -4.02 22.61 -7.39
N ALA A 114 -3.04 23.18 -8.09
CA ALA A 114 -3.11 24.53 -8.63
C ALA A 114 -4.01 24.64 -9.88
N GLY A 115 -4.14 23.55 -10.65
CA GLY A 115 -4.92 23.51 -11.88
C GLY A 115 -6.31 22.89 -11.67
N PRO A 116 -6.50 21.58 -11.99
CA PRO A 116 -7.84 20.96 -11.99
C PRO A 116 -8.40 20.69 -10.58
N GLY A 117 -7.59 20.83 -9.54
CA GLY A 117 -7.97 20.68 -8.15
C GLY A 117 -7.42 19.42 -7.46
N TRP A 118 -7.36 19.46 -6.13
CA TRP A 118 -6.77 18.42 -5.29
C TRP A 118 -7.39 17.02 -5.47
N ARG A 119 -8.66 16.95 -5.89
CA ARG A 119 -9.35 15.67 -6.15
C ARG A 119 -8.68 14.86 -7.25
N TRP A 120 -8.06 15.52 -8.22
CA TRP A 120 -7.36 14.85 -9.31
C TRP A 120 -6.13 14.09 -8.86
N THR A 121 -5.51 14.47 -7.73
CA THR A 121 -4.40 13.71 -7.14
C THR A 121 -4.83 12.31 -6.71
N LEU A 122 -6.09 12.14 -6.32
CA LEU A 122 -6.66 10.84 -5.97
C LEU A 122 -7.15 10.08 -7.21
N TRP A 123 -7.80 10.78 -8.13
CA TRP A 123 -8.28 10.17 -9.39
C TRP A 123 -7.13 9.65 -10.26
N MET A 124 -5.96 10.26 -10.24
CA MET A 124 -4.78 9.80 -10.98
C MET A 124 -4.32 8.39 -10.53
N ASN A 125 -4.56 8.03 -9.27
CA ASN A 125 -4.22 6.70 -8.77
C ASN A 125 -5.11 5.59 -9.34
N VAL A 126 -6.32 5.92 -9.81
CA VAL A 126 -7.26 4.92 -10.35
C VAL A 126 -6.74 4.29 -11.65
N PRO A 127 -6.38 5.05 -12.70
CA PRO A 127 -5.83 4.45 -13.92
C PRO A 127 -4.49 3.74 -13.69
N LEU A 128 -3.64 4.28 -12.82
CA LEU A 128 -2.36 3.65 -12.48
C LEU A 128 -2.58 2.33 -11.72
N GLY A 129 -3.53 2.32 -10.78
CA GLY A 129 -3.90 1.12 -10.04
C GLY A 129 -4.53 0.05 -10.94
N LEU A 130 -5.40 0.45 -11.88
CA LEU A 130 -5.97 -0.47 -12.87
C LEU A 130 -4.90 -1.07 -13.77
N LEU A 131 -3.95 -0.26 -14.24
CA LEU A 131 -2.81 -0.75 -15.01
C LEU A 131 -2.01 -1.78 -14.20
N ALA A 132 -1.68 -1.46 -12.95
CA ALA A 132 -0.98 -2.37 -12.06
C ALA A 132 -1.77 -3.67 -11.82
N LEU A 133 -3.09 -3.58 -11.64
CA LEU A 133 -3.96 -4.73 -11.46
C LEU A 133 -3.95 -5.64 -12.70
N ILE A 134 -4.08 -5.08 -13.88
CA ILE A 134 -4.02 -5.82 -15.14
C ILE A 134 -2.65 -6.50 -15.28
N MET A 135 -1.56 -5.79 -15.01
CA MET A 135 -0.21 -6.36 -15.06
C MET A 135 -0.05 -7.54 -14.08
N VAL A 136 -0.54 -7.41 -12.84
CA VAL A 136 -0.49 -8.49 -11.85
C VAL A 136 -1.32 -9.69 -12.28
N LEU A 137 -2.50 -9.47 -12.84
CA LEU A 137 -3.36 -10.56 -13.32
C LEU A 137 -2.73 -11.33 -14.48
N LEU A 138 -2.15 -10.61 -15.45
CA LEU A 138 -1.65 -11.19 -16.70
C LEU A 138 -0.21 -11.72 -16.58
N LEU A 139 0.68 -10.96 -15.92
CA LEU A 139 2.11 -11.28 -15.91
C LEU A 139 2.55 -12.03 -14.65
N LEU A 140 1.90 -11.81 -13.50
CA LEU A 140 2.34 -12.42 -12.26
C LEU A 140 1.92 -13.87 -12.18
N ARG A 141 2.79 -14.77 -12.68
CA ARG A 141 2.66 -16.23 -12.54
C ARG A 141 3.52 -16.68 -11.36
N LEU A 142 3.00 -16.51 -10.16
CA LEU A 142 3.63 -17.09 -8.97
C LEU A 142 3.25 -18.57 -8.89
N PRO A 143 4.22 -19.47 -8.65
CA PRO A 143 3.88 -20.83 -8.27
C PRO A 143 3.00 -20.76 -7.01
N THR A 144 1.90 -21.47 -7.02
CA THR A 144 1.05 -21.65 -5.85
C THR A 144 1.86 -22.43 -4.83
N CYS A 145 2.66 -21.71 -4.05
CA CYS A 145 3.31 -22.30 -2.89
C CYS A 145 2.23 -22.54 -1.84
N SER A 146 1.59 -23.70 -1.97
CA SER A 146 0.91 -24.34 -0.85
C SER A 146 1.98 -24.78 0.17
N ARG A 147 2.66 -23.84 0.79
CA ARG A 147 3.28 -24.09 2.08
C ARG A 147 2.17 -23.99 3.10
N GLY A 148 1.45 -25.09 3.26
CA GLY A 148 0.61 -25.34 4.42
C GLY A 148 1.45 -25.31 5.69
N GLY A 149 1.94 -24.14 6.03
CA GLY A 149 2.46 -23.85 7.34
C GLY A 149 1.26 -23.73 8.26
N ASN A 150 1.11 -24.68 9.17
CA ASN A 150 0.17 -24.67 10.30
C ASN A 150 0.58 -23.54 11.29
N GLY A 151 0.90 -22.37 10.75
CA GLY A 151 1.34 -21.21 11.48
C GLY A 151 0.14 -20.53 12.12
N ARG A 152 -0.05 -20.73 13.42
CA ARG A 152 -0.98 -19.92 14.22
C ARG A 152 -0.70 -18.45 13.95
N ILE A 153 -1.73 -17.71 13.64
CA ILE A 153 -1.64 -16.25 13.51
C ILE A 153 -1.34 -15.72 14.92
N ASP A 154 -0.17 -15.11 15.09
CA ASP A 154 0.16 -14.42 16.33
C ASP A 154 -0.61 -13.08 16.39
N VAL A 155 -1.89 -13.19 16.75
CA VAL A 155 -2.78 -12.04 16.88
C VAL A 155 -2.24 -11.07 17.94
N THR A 156 -1.64 -11.59 19.00
CA THR A 156 -1.10 -10.78 20.09
C THR A 156 0.08 -9.93 19.64
N GLY A 157 1.03 -10.53 18.91
CA GLY A 157 2.17 -9.80 18.34
C GLY A 157 1.73 -8.75 17.31
N MET A 158 0.74 -9.07 16.46
CA MET A 158 0.20 -8.11 15.49
C MET A 158 -0.53 -6.95 16.17
N MET A 159 -1.29 -7.20 17.23
CA MET A 159 -1.95 -6.15 18.02
C MET A 159 -0.93 -5.26 18.74
N LEU A 160 0.12 -5.82 19.33
CA LEU A 160 1.20 -5.06 19.94
C LEU A 160 1.91 -4.18 18.93
N LEU A 161 2.24 -4.70 17.75
CA LEU A 161 2.82 -3.91 16.66
C LEU A 161 1.88 -2.79 16.21
N ALA A 162 0.60 -3.08 16.05
CA ALA A 162 -0.39 -2.07 15.69
C ALA A 162 -0.50 -0.95 16.73
N VAL A 163 -0.52 -1.29 18.02
CA VAL A 163 -0.59 -0.31 19.11
C VAL A 163 0.70 0.53 19.18
N THR A 164 1.87 -0.11 19.14
CA THR A 164 3.16 0.60 19.23
C THR A 164 3.39 1.52 18.03
N THR A 165 3.09 1.08 16.82
CA THR A 165 3.22 1.91 15.62
C THR A 165 2.20 3.05 15.60
N SER A 166 0.96 2.79 16.03
CA SER A 166 -0.06 3.84 16.16
C SER A 166 0.34 4.88 17.19
N ALA A 167 0.84 4.48 18.34
CA ALA A 167 1.34 5.37 19.38
C ALA A 167 2.52 6.21 18.87
N ALA A 168 3.48 5.59 18.16
CA ALA A 168 4.62 6.30 17.60
C ALA A 168 4.20 7.34 16.55
N VAL A 169 3.27 7.00 15.66
CA VAL A 169 2.72 7.94 14.65
C VAL A 169 1.98 9.08 15.33
N LEU A 170 1.14 8.80 16.34
CA LEU A 170 0.43 9.85 17.07
C LEU A 170 1.38 10.78 17.84
N LEU A 171 2.42 10.23 18.48
CA LEU A 171 3.43 11.04 19.17
C LEU A 171 4.26 11.90 18.21
N SER A 172 4.47 11.46 16.97
CA SER A 172 5.21 12.24 15.96
C SER A 172 4.36 13.33 15.30
N THR A 173 3.03 13.26 15.42
CA THR A 173 2.09 14.23 14.82
C THR A 173 1.57 15.27 15.81
N TRP A 174 1.89 15.09 17.09
CA TRP A 174 1.63 16.07 18.19
C TRP A 174 2.92 16.66 18.70
#